data_0346c9d67e22b4aaf7ebf0f2766b26cb
#
_entry.id   0346c9d67e22b4aaf7ebf0f2766b26cb
#
_cell.length_a   1.000
_cell.length_b   1.000
_cell.length_c   1.000
_cell.angle_alpha   90.00
_cell.angle_beta   90.00
_cell.angle_gamma   90.00
#
_symmetry.space_group_name_H-M   'P 1'
#
loop_
_entity.id
_entity.type
_entity.pdbx_description
1 polymer ?
#
loop_
_entity_poly.entity_id
_entity_poly.type
_entity_poly.pdbx_seq_one_letter_code
_entity_poly.pdbx_strand_id
1 'polypeptide(L)'
;VKKEPTEKDLLVKRAKVSDDIEEQQQSVAFSWDLVKRLFNLSRNHSKLRNRLLVTVALRAIQLPLLTWMIGVIIDGPIRHGDFQKTLFYCSGMFLLVIFTEAVFYFRVKYALILGENVVNDLRRDFFSKLQQMPMSYYHTTRLGRIISRVTSDIESLRVGIQQVFFVSMVQAGQMIFSAIFMIYYDFILFCIVLCMAPVIYFLNKKFRDHVTYATRISLESWSRVTATIAESVSGIRVTQGYSRQDRNASLFRHQINDHGALN
;
A
#
# COMPACT_ATOMS: atom_id res chain seq x y z
N VAL A 1 3.13 -33.92 38.50
CA VAL A 1 1.80 -33.38 38.18
C VAL A 1 2.01 -32.16 37.24
N LYS A 2 1.83 -32.34 35.91
CA LYS A 2 1.84 -31.25 34.95
C LYS A 2 0.59 -30.41 35.20
N LYS A 3 0.78 -29.17 35.64
CA LYS A 3 -0.30 -28.18 35.70
C LYS A 3 -0.92 -28.01 34.31
N GLU A 4 -2.22 -28.22 34.19
CA GLU A 4 -2.95 -27.86 32.98
C GLU A 4 -2.77 -26.37 32.68
N PRO A 5 -2.51 -25.99 31.42
CA PRO A 5 -2.30 -24.60 31.06
C PRO A 5 -3.59 -23.82 31.32
N THR A 6 -3.47 -22.75 32.07
CA THR A 6 -4.57 -21.84 32.38
C THR A 6 -5.08 -21.19 31.06
N GLU A 7 -6.37 -20.88 31.00
CA GLU A 7 -7.00 -20.24 29.84
C GLU A 7 -6.23 -18.98 29.36
N LYS A 8 -5.64 -18.23 30.29
CA LYS A 8 -4.70 -17.13 30.01
C LYS A 8 -3.46 -17.58 29.24
N ASP A 9 -2.89 -18.73 29.58
CA ASP A 9 -1.68 -19.25 28.90
C ASP A 9 -2.00 -19.71 27.48
N LEU A 10 -3.20 -20.21 27.26
CA LEU A 10 -3.69 -20.60 25.93
C LEU A 10 -3.98 -19.37 25.04
N LEU A 11 -4.52 -18.28 25.63
CA LEU A 11 -4.76 -17.02 24.93
C LEU A 11 -3.44 -16.34 24.55
N VAL A 12 -2.48 -16.29 25.46
CA VAL A 12 -1.12 -15.74 25.19
C VAL A 12 -0.40 -16.56 24.12
N LYS A 13 -0.55 -17.90 24.16
CA LYS A 13 0.05 -18.77 23.13
C LYS A 13 -0.61 -18.61 21.76
N ARG A 14 -1.94 -18.40 21.71
CA ARG A 14 -2.65 -18.09 20.47
C ARG A 14 -2.27 -16.71 19.91
N ALA A 15 -2.15 -15.70 20.78
CA ALA A 15 -1.69 -14.37 20.39
C ALA A 15 -0.27 -14.41 19.82
N LYS A 16 0.67 -15.13 20.47
CA LYS A 16 2.04 -15.31 19.93
C LYS A 16 2.07 -16.02 18.59
N VAL A 17 1.30 -17.07 18.40
CA VAL A 17 1.25 -17.81 17.12
C VAL A 17 0.61 -16.93 16.02
N SER A 18 -0.37 -16.07 16.34
CA SER A 18 -0.90 -15.10 15.37
C SER A 18 0.12 -14.02 15.05
N ASP A 19 0.88 -13.55 16.04
CA ASP A 19 1.95 -12.56 15.86
C ASP A 19 3.09 -13.10 14.97
N ASP A 20 3.53 -14.35 15.18
CA ASP A 20 4.54 -14.99 14.35
C ASP A 20 4.08 -15.17 12.88
N ILE A 21 2.79 -15.47 12.66
CA ILE A 21 2.21 -15.62 11.32
C ILE A 21 2.06 -14.24 10.66
N GLU A 22 1.67 -13.20 11.38
CA GLU A 22 1.56 -11.83 10.87
C GLU A 22 2.93 -11.20 10.64
N GLU A 23 3.93 -11.46 11.50
CA GLU A 23 5.31 -11.04 11.26
C GLU A 23 5.92 -11.71 10.03
N GLN A 24 5.64 -12.99 9.79
CA GLN A 24 6.02 -13.66 8.54
C GLN A 24 5.30 -13.08 7.31
N GLN A 25 4.06 -12.63 7.44
CA GLN A 25 3.33 -11.98 6.35
C GLN A 25 3.79 -10.54 6.11
N GLN A 26 4.17 -9.80 7.16
CA GLN A 26 4.68 -8.42 7.04
C GLN A 26 6.15 -8.35 6.64
N SER A 27 6.94 -9.39 6.91
CA SER A 27 8.36 -9.48 6.54
C SER A 27 8.60 -9.92 5.09
N VAL A 28 7.59 -9.98 4.25
CA VAL A 28 7.79 -10.02 2.80
C VAL A 28 8.30 -8.65 2.36
N ALA A 29 9.48 -8.31 2.90
CA ALA A 29 10.29 -7.23 2.41
C ALA A 29 10.35 -7.35 0.89
N PHE A 30 10.29 -6.22 0.20
CA PHE A 30 10.50 -6.09 -1.24
C PHE A 30 11.68 -6.97 -1.67
N SER A 31 11.38 -8.21 -2.05
CA SER A 31 12.39 -9.17 -2.48
C SER A 31 12.47 -9.14 -4.00
N TRP A 32 13.68 -9.18 -4.54
CA TRP A 32 13.92 -9.26 -5.98
C TRP A 32 13.17 -10.43 -6.63
N ASP A 33 12.89 -11.49 -5.86
CA ASP A 33 12.07 -12.62 -6.30
C ASP A 33 10.61 -12.24 -6.58
N LEU A 34 10.03 -11.36 -5.77
CA LEU A 34 8.68 -10.84 -6.02
C LEU A 34 8.64 -10.00 -7.30
N VAL A 35 9.63 -9.13 -7.49
CA VAL A 35 9.78 -8.34 -8.72
C VAL A 35 9.86 -9.26 -9.93
N LYS A 36 10.71 -10.28 -9.87
CA LYS A 36 10.89 -11.26 -10.95
C LYS A 36 9.62 -12.06 -11.24
N ARG A 37 8.90 -12.46 -10.20
CA ARG A 37 7.60 -13.14 -10.35
C ARG A 37 6.54 -12.25 -10.99
N LEU A 38 6.45 -10.98 -10.59
CA LEU A 38 5.55 -10.00 -11.20
C LEU A 38 5.88 -9.75 -12.68
N PHE A 39 7.18 -9.65 -13.01
CA PHE A 39 7.61 -9.55 -14.40
C PHE A 39 7.25 -10.79 -15.22
N ASN A 40 7.36 -11.99 -14.64
CA ASN A 40 6.96 -13.23 -15.29
C ASN A 40 5.44 -13.31 -15.49
N LEU A 41 4.64 -12.94 -14.49
CA LEU A 41 3.17 -12.88 -14.60
C LEU A 41 2.71 -11.90 -15.69
N SER A 42 3.45 -10.79 -15.89
CA SER A 42 3.14 -9.80 -16.93
C SER A 42 3.70 -10.16 -18.31
N ARG A 43 4.31 -11.35 -18.49
CA ARG A 43 4.97 -11.75 -19.75
C ARG A 43 4.01 -11.81 -20.93
N ASN A 44 2.79 -12.29 -20.69
CA ASN A 44 1.73 -12.36 -21.72
C ASN A 44 1.32 -10.97 -22.23
N HIS A 45 1.50 -9.93 -21.40
CA HIS A 45 1.14 -8.55 -21.70
C HIS A 45 2.39 -7.65 -21.91
N SER A 46 3.46 -8.19 -22.50
CA SER A 46 4.76 -7.53 -22.65
C SER A 46 4.70 -6.17 -23.35
N LYS A 47 3.85 -6.00 -24.36
CA LYS A 47 3.66 -4.72 -25.06
C LYS A 47 3.13 -3.63 -24.14
N LEU A 48 2.13 -3.96 -23.32
CA LEU A 48 1.53 -3.02 -22.36
C LEU A 48 2.50 -2.70 -21.23
N ARG A 49 3.18 -3.72 -20.71
CA ARG A 49 4.24 -3.55 -19.70
C ARG A 49 5.36 -2.63 -20.19
N ASN A 50 5.85 -2.82 -21.43
CA ASN A 50 6.92 -1.98 -21.95
C ASN A 50 6.48 -0.53 -22.13
N ARG A 51 5.25 -0.26 -22.59
CA ARG A 51 4.68 1.09 -22.64
C ARG A 51 4.61 1.71 -21.25
N LEU A 52 4.16 0.93 -20.25
CA LEU A 52 4.13 1.38 -18.86
C LEU A 52 5.53 1.71 -18.33
N LEU A 53 6.53 0.85 -18.59
CA LEU A 53 7.92 1.11 -18.17
C LEU A 53 8.49 2.38 -18.80
N VAL A 54 8.18 2.65 -20.06
CA VAL A 54 8.58 3.91 -20.72
C VAL A 54 7.94 5.12 -20.04
N THR A 55 6.64 5.06 -19.72
CA THR A 55 5.97 6.17 -18.99
C THR A 55 6.49 6.33 -17.56
N VAL A 56 6.87 5.23 -16.89
CA VAL A 56 7.52 5.25 -15.57
C VAL A 56 8.91 5.94 -15.65
N ALA A 57 9.72 5.58 -16.63
CA ALA A 57 11.04 6.18 -16.84
C ALA A 57 10.93 7.68 -17.18
N LEU A 58 10.01 8.06 -18.07
CA LEU A 58 9.73 9.47 -18.38
C LEU A 58 9.32 10.24 -17.12
N ARG A 59 8.44 9.68 -16.31
CA ARG A 59 7.97 10.33 -15.07
C ARG A 59 9.09 10.52 -14.05
N ALA A 60 9.99 9.56 -13.92
CA ALA A 60 11.13 9.65 -13.03
C ALA A 60 12.08 10.83 -13.35
N ILE A 61 12.21 11.17 -14.63
CA ILE A 61 13.05 12.29 -15.10
C ILE A 61 12.29 13.63 -15.00
N GLN A 62 11.00 13.64 -15.31
CA GLN A 62 10.22 14.88 -15.42
C GLN A 62 10.16 15.69 -14.12
N LEU A 63 10.00 15.03 -12.96
CA LEU A 63 9.87 15.73 -11.68
C LEU A 63 11.15 16.48 -11.28
N PRO A 64 12.35 15.87 -11.32
CA PRO A 64 13.61 16.59 -11.12
C PRO A 64 13.83 17.70 -12.17
N LEU A 65 13.42 17.48 -13.42
CA LEU A 65 13.53 18.46 -14.48
C LEU A 65 12.69 19.71 -14.24
N LEU A 66 11.45 19.54 -13.72
CA LEU A 66 10.59 20.66 -13.33
C LEU A 66 11.24 21.51 -12.23
N THR A 67 11.78 20.87 -11.21
CA THR A 67 12.48 21.56 -10.11
C THR A 67 13.70 22.32 -10.61
N TRP A 68 14.49 21.69 -11.50
CA TRP A 68 15.65 22.33 -12.13
C TRP A 68 15.23 23.57 -12.94
N MET A 69 14.15 23.47 -13.71
CA MET A 69 13.66 24.57 -14.54
C MET A 69 13.22 25.78 -13.71
N ILE A 70 12.64 25.56 -12.52
CA ILE A 70 12.32 26.62 -11.56
C ILE A 70 13.59 27.38 -11.16
N GLY A 71 14.67 26.66 -10.81
CA GLY A 71 15.97 27.27 -10.50
C GLY A 71 16.50 28.13 -11.64
N VAL A 72 16.47 27.61 -12.88
CA VAL A 72 16.93 28.35 -14.07
C VAL A 72 16.13 29.61 -14.32
N ILE A 73 14.82 29.61 -14.07
CA ILE A 73 13.95 30.78 -14.20
C ILE A 73 14.30 31.86 -13.17
N ILE A 74 14.54 31.44 -11.93
CA ILE A 74 14.82 32.37 -10.82
C ILE A 74 16.21 33.01 -10.99
N ASP A 75 17.27 32.19 -11.21
CA ASP A 75 18.65 32.66 -11.30
C ASP A 75 18.96 33.42 -12.59
N GLY A 76 18.22 33.14 -13.66
CA GLY A 76 18.41 33.77 -14.97
C GLY A 76 17.51 35.01 -15.17
N PRO A 77 16.38 34.82 -15.86
CA PRO A 77 15.57 35.96 -16.32
C PRO A 77 15.00 36.84 -15.21
N ILE A 78 14.59 36.26 -14.08
CA ILE A 78 14.01 37.00 -12.96
C ILE A 78 15.07 37.89 -12.32
N ARG A 79 16.25 37.32 -12.03
CA ARG A 79 17.36 38.02 -11.37
C ARG A 79 17.89 39.21 -12.23
N HIS A 80 17.82 39.08 -13.59
CA HIS A 80 18.26 40.10 -14.49
C HIS A 80 17.14 41.09 -14.89
N GLY A 81 15.90 40.91 -14.39
CA GLY A 81 14.76 41.78 -14.68
C GLY A 81 14.27 41.73 -16.13
N ASP A 82 14.61 40.70 -16.90
CA ASP A 82 14.23 40.52 -18.29
C ASP A 82 12.84 39.90 -18.40
N PHE A 83 11.82 40.76 -18.51
CA PHE A 83 10.42 40.33 -18.55
C PHE A 83 10.11 39.42 -19.75
N GLN A 84 10.68 39.70 -20.91
CA GLN A 84 10.38 38.95 -22.13
C GLN A 84 10.93 37.51 -22.04
N LYS A 85 12.15 37.34 -21.54
CA LYS A 85 12.71 36.01 -21.29
C LYS A 85 11.99 35.28 -20.18
N THR A 86 11.61 35.96 -19.10
CA THR A 86 10.82 35.37 -18.03
C THR A 86 9.52 34.79 -18.58
N LEU A 87 8.77 35.55 -19.39
CA LEU A 87 7.54 35.06 -19.99
C LEU A 87 7.76 33.85 -20.92
N PHE A 88 8.85 33.86 -21.70
CA PHE A 88 9.19 32.73 -22.56
C PHE A 88 9.50 31.46 -21.77
N TYR A 89 10.32 31.55 -20.73
CA TYR A 89 10.63 30.38 -19.87
C TYR A 89 9.41 29.90 -19.08
N CYS A 90 8.57 30.79 -18.58
CA CYS A 90 7.32 30.43 -17.90
C CYS A 90 6.34 29.72 -18.84
N SER A 91 6.23 30.16 -20.11
CA SER A 91 5.41 29.46 -21.11
C SER A 91 5.94 28.06 -21.42
N GLY A 92 7.27 27.91 -21.53
CA GLY A 92 7.91 26.61 -21.69
C GLY A 92 7.65 25.69 -20.49
N MET A 93 7.76 26.21 -19.27
CA MET A 93 7.42 25.48 -18.03
C MET A 93 5.95 25.04 -18.01
N PHE A 94 5.03 25.91 -18.43
CA PHE A 94 3.61 25.59 -18.51
C PHE A 94 3.33 24.41 -19.46
N LEU A 95 3.95 24.41 -20.64
CA LEU A 95 3.88 23.29 -21.59
C LEU A 95 4.48 22.00 -21.00
N LEU A 96 5.59 22.11 -20.29
CA LEU A 96 6.21 20.96 -19.62
C LEU A 96 5.30 20.39 -18.55
N VAL A 97 4.59 21.21 -17.78
CA VAL A 97 3.60 20.75 -16.78
C VAL A 97 2.46 20.00 -17.47
N ILE A 98 1.90 20.54 -18.55
CA ILE A 98 0.84 19.84 -19.30
C ILE A 98 1.34 18.49 -19.82
N PHE A 99 2.54 18.44 -20.37
CA PHE A 99 3.14 17.20 -20.83
C PHE A 99 3.35 16.20 -19.68
N THR A 100 3.76 16.69 -18.53
CA THR A 100 3.95 15.89 -17.31
C THR A 100 2.64 15.25 -16.84
N GLU A 101 1.54 15.99 -16.85
CA GLU A 101 0.21 15.48 -16.49
C GLU A 101 -0.32 14.47 -17.54
N ALA A 102 -0.05 14.72 -18.81
CA ALA A 102 -0.39 13.75 -19.86
C ALA A 102 0.35 12.41 -19.66
N VAL A 103 1.66 12.44 -19.38
CA VAL A 103 2.44 11.24 -19.08
C VAL A 103 1.92 10.53 -17.82
N PHE A 104 1.55 11.29 -16.78
CA PHE A 104 0.95 10.74 -15.57
C PHE A 104 -0.36 10.01 -15.86
N TYR A 105 -1.25 10.60 -16.65
CA TYR A 105 -2.50 9.97 -17.07
C TYR A 105 -2.25 8.62 -17.78
N PHE A 106 -1.34 8.61 -18.77
CA PHE A 106 -1.01 7.37 -19.49
C PHE A 106 -0.38 6.32 -18.58
N ARG A 107 0.49 6.72 -17.65
CA ARG A 107 1.08 5.82 -16.66
C ARG A 107 0.00 5.15 -15.81
N VAL A 108 -0.92 5.93 -15.24
CA VAL A 108 -2.02 5.39 -14.42
C VAL A 108 -2.89 4.45 -15.26
N LYS A 109 -3.29 4.87 -16.44
CA LYS A 109 -4.09 4.06 -17.36
C LYS A 109 -3.43 2.71 -17.68
N TYR A 110 -2.16 2.72 -18.06
CA TYR A 110 -1.45 1.47 -18.38
C TYR A 110 -1.24 0.59 -17.16
N ALA A 111 -1.00 1.16 -15.97
CA ALA A 111 -0.89 0.41 -14.73
C ALA A 111 -2.20 -0.29 -14.36
N LEU A 112 -3.34 0.42 -14.48
CA LEU A 112 -4.67 -0.15 -14.24
C LEU A 112 -4.98 -1.29 -15.20
N ILE A 113 -4.80 -1.08 -16.50
CA ILE A 113 -5.09 -2.10 -17.52
C ILE A 113 -4.16 -3.32 -17.34
N LEU A 114 -2.88 -3.10 -17.07
CA LEU A 114 -1.95 -4.21 -16.85
C LEU A 114 -2.31 -5.02 -15.59
N GLY A 115 -2.61 -4.34 -14.49
CA GLY A 115 -3.04 -5.00 -13.26
C GLY A 115 -4.30 -5.83 -13.45
N GLU A 116 -5.30 -5.29 -14.15
CA GLU A 116 -6.55 -6.00 -14.45
C GLU A 116 -6.30 -7.24 -15.32
N ASN A 117 -5.48 -7.11 -16.36
CA ASN A 117 -5.16 -8.23 -17.24
C ASN A 117 -4.41 -9.35 -16.50
N VAL A 118 -3.43 -9.00 -15.66
CA VAL A 118 -2.69 -9.99 -14.84
C VAL A 118 -3.61 -10.68 -13.86
N VAL A 119 -4.52 -9.94 -13.23
CA VAL A 119 -5.50 -10.51 -12.29
C VAL A 119 -6.48 -11.45 -12.99
N ASN A 120 -6.97 -11.08 -14.18
CA ASN A 120 -7.86 -11.92 -14.95
C ASN A 120 -7.18 -13.23 -15.40
N ASP A 121 -5.90 -13.16 -15.79
CA ASP A 121 -5.12 -14.37 -16.10
C ASP A 121 -4.97 -15.24 -14.85
N LEU A 122 -4.61 -14.66 -13.69
CA LEU A 122 -4.49 -15.40 -12.42
C LEU A 122 -5.82 -16.05 -12.00
N ARG A 123 -6.95 -15.33 -12.12
CA ARG A 123 -8.26 -15.89 -11.80
C ARG A 123 -8.59 -17.10 -12.68
N ARG A 124 -8.27 -17.01 -13.97
CA ARG A 124 -8.48 -18.09 -14.94
C ARG A 124 -7.63 -19.31 -14.62
N ASP A 125 -6.33 -19.09 -14.38
CA ASP A 125 -5.39 -20.15 -14.05
C ASP A 125 -5.74 -20.82 -12.72
N PHE A 126 -6.12 -20.02 -11.72
CA PHE A 126 -6.54 -20.52 -10.42
C PHE A 126 -7.80 -21.36 -10.52
N PHE A 127 -8.81 -20.89 -11.28
CA PHE A 127 -10.05 -21.62 -11.47
C PHE A 127 -9.83 -22.94 -12.23
N SER A 128 -9.03 -22.89 -13.29
CA SER A 128 -8.64 -24.11 -14.03
C SER A 128 -7.95 -25.14 -13.12
N LYS A 129 -7.03 -24.65 -12.25
CA LYS A 129 -6.32 -25.52 -11.32
C LYS A 129 -7.22 -26.08 -10.23
N LEU A 130 -8.19 -25.31 -9.74
CA LEU A 130 -9.19 -25.81 -8.80
C LEU A 130 -9.98 -26.98 -9.41
N GLN A 131 -10.44 -26.87 -10.66
CA GLN A 131 -11.21 -27.96 -11.29
C GLN A 131 -10.41 -29.24 -11.46
N GLN A 132 -9.08 -29.19 -11.45
CA GLN A 132 -8.20 -30.35 -11.57
C GLN A 132 -7.79 -30.94 -10.22
N MET A 133 -8.17 -30.32 -9.07
CA MET A 133 -7.81 -30.81 -7.75
C MET A 133 -8.62 -32.06 -7.39
N PRO A 134 -7.96 -33.04 -6.69
CA PRO A 134 -8.64 -34.25 -6.25
C PRO A 134 -9.69 -33.94 -5.17
N MET A 135 -10.71 -34.79 -5.05
CA MET A 135 -11.78 -34.62 -4.04
C MET A 135 -11.26 -34.59 -2.60
N SER A 136 -10.14 -35.23 -2.31
CA SER A 136 -9.49 -35.18 -0.99
C SER A 136 -9.13 -33.75 -0.57
N TYR A 137 -8.76 -32.89 -1.51
CA TYR A 137 -8.49 -31.50 -1.24
C TYR A 137 -9.74 -30.74 -0.76
N TYR A 138 -10.90 -31.01 -1.37
CA TYR A 138 -12.17 -30.38 -1.00
C TYR A 138 -12.72 -30.87 0.34
N HIS A 139 -12.40 -32.10 0.72
CA HIS A 139 -12.76 -32.63 2.04
C HIS A 139 -11.91 -32.03 3.18
N THR A 140 -10.65 -31.66 2.90
CA THR A 140 -9.73 -31.13 3.91
C THR A 140 -9.72 -29.62 3.99
N THR A 141 -10.08 -28.92 2.90
CA THR A 141 -10.02 -27.45 2.80
C THR A 141 -11.41 -26.84 2.88
N ARG A 142 -11.60 -25.92 3.81
CA ARG A 142 -12.88 -25.18 3.92
C ARG A 142 -13.17 -24.37 2.67
N LEU A 143 -14.34 -24.50 2.10
CA LEU A 143 -14.78 -23.78 0.90
C LEU A 143 -14.59 -22.26 1.01
N GLY A 144 -14.92 -21.68 2.18
CA GLY A 144 -14.71 -20.26 2.44
C GLY A 144 -13.27 -19.79 2.26
N ARG A 145 -12.26 -20.62 2.60
CA ARG A 145 -10.85 -20.30 2.38
C ARG A 145 -10.50 -20.26 0.89
N ILE A 146 -11.08 -21.17 0.11
CA ILE A 146 -10.88 -21.21 -1.35
C ILE A 146 -11.46 -19.94 -1.98
N ILE A 147 -12.69 -19.58 -1.61
CA ILE A 147 -13.36 -18.37 -2.09
C ILE A 147 -12.57 -17.12 -1.70
N SER A 148 -12.14 -17.00 -0.45
CA SER A 148 -11.34 -15.86 0.03
C SER A 148 -10.05 -15.67 -0.78
N ARG A 149 -9.34 -16.77 -1.11
CA ARG A 149 -8.14 -16.70 -1.96
C ARG A 149 -8.43 -16.19 -3.36
N VAL A 150 -9.53 -16.61 -3.97
CA VAL A 150 -9.92 -16.18 -5.33
C VAL A 150 -10.37 -14.73 -5.36
N THR A 151 -10.98 -14.24 -4.27
CA THR A 151 -11.53 -12.89 -4.20
C THR A 151 -10.56 -11.91 -3.55
N SER A 152 -10.29 -12.06 -2.24
CA SER A 152 -9.54 -11.08 -1.45
C SER A 152 -8.04 -11.09 -1.75
N ASP A 153 -7.41 -12.28 -1.85
CA ASP A 153 -5.95 -12.35 -2.05
C ASP A 153 -5.57 -11.85 -3.44
N ILE A 154 -6.35 -12.23 -4.47
CA ILE A 154 -6.12 -11.76 -5.83
C ILE A 154 -6.40 -10.26 -5.96
N GLU A 155 -7.41 -9.74 -5.26
CA GLU A 155 -7.69 -8.30 -5.24
C GLU A 155 -6.57 -7.51 -4.55
N SER A 156 -6.03 -8.01 -3.44
CA SER A 156 -4.86 -7.44 -2.77
C SER A 156 -3.64 -7.41 -3.69
N LEU A 157 -3.44 -8.46 -4.48
CA LEU A 157 -2.38 -8.53 -5.49
C LEU A 157 -2.57 -7.46 -6.59
N ARG A 158 -3.81 -7.23 -7.05
CA ARG A 158 -4.16 -6.18 -8.01
C ARG A 158 -3.73 -4.80 -7.50
N VAL A 159 -4.14 -4.47 -6.28
CA VAL A 159 -3.78 -3.20 -5.63
C VAL A 159 -2.26 -3.09 -5.48
N GLY A 160 -1.58 -4.15 -5.05
CA GLY A 160 -0.13 -4.20 -4.93
C GLY A 160 0.59 -3.92 -6.26
N ILE A 161 0.14 -4.51 -7.36
CA ILE A 161 0.72 -4.26 -8.69
C ILE A 161 0.46 -2.82 -9.14
N GLN A 162 -0.79 -2.36 -9.09
CA GLN A 162 -1.21 -1.09 -9.65
C GLN A 162 -0.69 0.12 -8.86
N GLN A 163 -0.78 0.07 -7.54
CA GLN A 163 -0.54 1.23 -6.68
C GLN A 163 0.84 1.19 -6.00
N VAL A 164 1.33 0.01 -5.64
CA VAL A 164 2.60 -0.07 -4.90
C VAL A 164 3.77 -0.25 -5.85
N PHE A 165 3.77 -1.28 -6.68
CA PHE A 165 4.95 -1.67 -7.45
C PHE A 165 5.41 -0.58 -8.44
N PHE A 166 4.50 -0.12 -9.32
CA PHE A 166 4.88 0.88 -10.33
C PHE A 166 5.09 2.28 -9.76
N VAL A 167 4.39 2.64 -8.69
CA VAL A 167 4.64 3.90 -7.98
C VAL A 167 6.02 3.89 -7.32
N SER A 168 6.39 2.79 -6.65
CA SER A 168 7.73 2.64 -6.06
C SER A 168 8.85 2.71 -7.10
N MET A 169 8.65 2.15 -8.30
CA MET A 169 9.63 2.29 -9.39
C MET A 169 9.82 3.75 -9.84
N VAL A 170 8.72 4.52 -9.96
CA VAL A 170 8.82 5.95 -10.28
C VAL A 170 9.59 6.69 -9.21
N GLN A 171 9.25 6.46 -7.92
CA GLN A 171 9.90 7.13 -6.80
C GLN A 171 11.38 6.78 -6.68
N ALA A 172 11.74 5.50 -6.88
CA ALA A 172 13.13 5.08 -6.89
C ALA A 172 13.91 5.75 -8.04
N GLY A 173 13.34 5.79 -9.25
CA GLY A 173 13.93 6.50 -10.38
C GLY A 173 14.10 8.00 -10.10
N GLN A 174 13.06 8.64 -9.59
CA GLN A 174 13.09 10.05 -9.19
C GLN A 174 14.19 10.32 -8.16
N MET A 175 14.33 9.46 -7.13
CA MET A 175 15.35 9.60 -6.12
C MET A 175 16.76 9.52 -6.72
N ILE A 176 17.00 8.59 -7.66
CA ILE A 176 18.28 8.46 -8.35
C ILE A 176 18.58 9.71 -9.18
N PHE A 177 17.64 10.19 -10.00
CA PHE A 177 17.84 11.38 -10.80
C PHE A 177 18.04 12.63 -9.96
N SER A 178 17.25 12.81 -8.89
CA SER A 178 17.43 13.94 -7.97
C SER A 178 18.80 13.89 -7.27
N ALA A 179 19.28 12.71 -6.87
CA ALA A 179 20.61 12.56 -6.31
C ALA A 179 21.71 12.96 -7.29
N ILE A 180 21.60 12.55 -8.56
CA ILE A 180 22.56 12.93 -9.62
C ILE A 180 22.57 14.46 -9.80
N PHE A 181 21.40 15.10 -9.89
CA PHE A 181 21.32 16.57 -9.98
C PHE A 181 21.94 17.26 -8.78
N MET A 182 21.68 16.75 -7.59
CA MET A 182 22.19 17.30 -6.35
C MET A 182 23.71 17.22 -6.25
N ILE A 183 24.30 16.09 -6.65
CA ILE A 183 25.76 15.90 -6.71
C ILE A 183 26.38 16.87 -7.72
N TYR A 184 25.71 17.11 -8.86
CA TYR A 184 26.20 18.02 -9.88
C TYR A 184 26.20 19.48 -9.46
N TYR A 185 25.15 19.92 -8.74
CA TYR A 185 25.01 21.32 -8.33
C TYR A 185 25.75 21.66 -7.04
N ASP A 186 25.61 20.81 -6.03
CA ASP A 186 26.24 21.03 -4.71
C ASP A 186 26.43 19.70 -3.98
N PHE A 187 27.67 19.23 -3.99
CA PHE A 187 28.07 18.01 -3.33
C PHE A 187 27.92 18.08 -1.79
N ILE A 188 28.11 19.28 -1.19
CA ILE A 188 27.97 19.46 0.25
C ILE A 188 26.52 19.27 0.66
N LEU A 189 25.60 19.84 -0.09
CA LEU A 189 24.16 19.68 0.15
C LEU A 189 23.73 18.21 0.03
N PHE A 190 24.27 17.49 -0.97
CA PHE A 190 24.02 16.04 -1.08
C PHE A 190 24.49 15.28 0.16
N CYS A 191 25.69 15.57 0.68
CA CYS A 191 26.22 14.93 1.88
C CYS A 191 25.34 15.22 3.12
N ILE A 192 24.85 16.45 3.28
CA ILE A 192 23.94 16.81 4.38
C ILE A 192 22.64 15.97 4.31
N VAL A 193 22.02 15.87 3.13
CA VAL A 193 20.80 15.08 2.94
C VAL A 193 21.08 13.59 3.17
N LEU A 194 22.22 13.08 2.71
CA LEU A 194 22.62 11.70 2.95
C LEU A 194 22.83 11.41 4.44
N CYS A 195 23.42 12.35 5.21
CA CYS A 195 23.56 12.23 6.66
C CYS A 195 22.20 12.25 7.39
N MET A 196 21.20 12.92 6.86
CA MET A 196 19.84 12.90 7.42
C MET A 196 19.10 11.58 7.19
N ALA A 197 19.43 10.84 6.14
CA ALA A 197 18.76 9.58 5.80
C ALA A 197 18.80 8.53 6.95
N PRO A 198 19.95 8.23 7.60
CA PRO A 198 19.97 7.30 8.73
C PRO A 198 19.17 7.81 9.93
N VAL A 199 19.18 9.11 10.20
CA VAL A 199 18.41 9.71 11.30
C VAL A 199 16.91 9.47 11.06
N ILE A 200 16.42 9.75 9.87
CA ILE A 200 15.03 9.51 9.48
C ILE A 200 14.70 8.02 9.55
N TYR A 201 15.62 7.14 9.12
CA TYR A 201 15.42 5.69 9.19
C TYR A 201 15.24 5.21 10.64
N PHE A 202 16.12 5.65 11.58
CA PHE A 202 16.01 5.28 12.98
C PHE A 202 14.75 5.84 13.64
N LEU A 203 14.40 7.10 13.35
CA LEU A 203 13.15 7.69 13.81
C LEU A 203 11.93 6.89 13.31
N ASN A 204 11.85 6.63 12.02
CA ASN A 204 10.76 5.85 11.44
C ASN A 204 10.67 4.44 12.04
N LYS A 205 11.81 3.77 12.27
CA LYS A 205 11.84 2.46 12.92
C LYS A 205 11.25 2.52 14.32
N LYS A 206 11.66 3.49 15.13
CA LYS A 206 11.18 3.68 16.50
C LYS A 206 9.68 4.03 16.56
N PHE A 207 9.25 4.95 15.68
CA PHE A 207 7.83 5.34 15.61
C PHE A 207 6.94 4.24 15.06
N ARG A 208 7.43 3.45 14.11
CA ARG A 208 6.65 2.36 13.52
C ARG A 208 6.18 1.35 14.55
N ASP A 209 7.04 0.97 15.51
CA ASP A 209 6.68 0.01 16.54
C ASP A 209 5.56 0.56 17.44
N HIS A 210 5.63 1.85 17.80
CA HIS A 210 4.59 2.53 18.58
C HIS A 210 3.28 2.68 17.81
N VAL A 211 3.34 3.11 16.55
CA VAL A 211 2.16 3.25 15.69
C VAL A 211 1.52 1.89 15.44
N THR A 212 2.31 0.85 15.17
CA THR A 212 1.80 -0.51 14.96
C THR A 212 1.08 -1.02 16.22
N TYR A 213 1.65 -0.80 17.40
CA TYR A 213 1.03 -1.18 18.65
C TYR A 213 -0.31 -0.46 18.88
N ALA A 214 -0.35 0.87 18.71
CA ALA A 214 -1.56 1.67 18.84
C ALA A 214 -2.63 1.24 17.83
N THR A 215 -2.24 1.02 16.57
CA THR A 215 -3.15 0.55 15.51
C THR A 215 -3.74 -0.83 15.84
N ARG A 216 -2.94 -1.76 16.38
CA ARG A 216 -3.44 -3.08 16.80
C ARG A 216 -4.51 -2.97 17.90
N ILE A 217 -4.28 -2.14 18.92
CA ILE A 217 -5.27 -1.90 19.99
C ILE A 217 -6.56 -1.33 19.40
N SER A 218 -6.45 -0.35 18.50
CA SER A 218 -7.61 0.26 17.83
C SER A 218 -8.37 -0.76 17.00
N LEU A 219 -7.69 -1.61 16.21
CA LEU A 219 -8.31 -2.67 15.41
C LEU A 219 -8.99 -3.75 16.28
N GLU A 220 -8.37 -4.13 17.40
CA GLU A 220 -8.97 -5.08 18.34
C GLU A 220 -10.24 -4.51 18.97
N SER A 221 -10.19 -3.25 19.39
CA SER A 221 -11.37 -2.55 19.92
C SER A 221 -12.49 -2.45 18.87
N TRP A 222 -12.14 -2.10 17.62
CA TRP A 222 -13.10 -2.08 16.51
C TRP A 222 -13.71 -3.46 16.22
N SER A 223 -12.90 -4.52 16.29
CA SER A 223 -13.38 -5.90 16.14
C SER A 223 -14.42 -6.26 17.20
N ARG A 224 -14.23 -5.84 18.46
CA ARG A 224 -15.22 -6.03 19.54
C ARG A 224 -16.51 -5.29 19.26
N VAL A 225 -16.46 -4.04 18.81
CA VAL A 225 -17.63 -3.24 18.41
C VAL A 225 -18.40 -3.97 17.29
N THR A 226 -17.69 -4.43 16.26
CA THR A 226 -18.31 -5.15 15.14
C THR A 226 -18.95 -6.48 15.58
N ALA A 227 -18.30 -7.22 16.46
CA ALA A 227 -18.86 -8.45 17.03
C ALA A 227 -20.15 -8.19 17.82
N THR A 228 -20.18 -7.13 18.64
CA THR A 228 -21.37 -6.72 19.40
C THR A 228 -22.53 -6.31 18.49
N ILE A 229 -22.24 -5.61 17.37
CA ILE A 229 -23.25 -5.31 16.35
C ILE A 229 -23.83 -6.60 15.77
N ALA A 230 -22.97 -7.52 15.34
CA ALA A 230 -23.39 -8.78 14.75
C ALA A 230 -24.24 -9.62 15.70
N GLU A 231 -23.85 -9.68 17.00
CA GLU A 231 -24.60 -10.36 18.04
C GLU A 231 -25.95 -9.67 18.30
N SER A 232 -25.96 -8.34 18.41
CA SER A 232 -27.17 -7.56 18.63
C SER A 232 -28.19 -7.70 17.50
N VAL A 233 -27.71 -7.70 16.24
CA VAL A 233 -28.57 -7.90 15.07
C VAL A 233 -29.07 -9.33 15.00
N SER A 234 -28.23 -10.33 15.26
CA SER A 234 -28.63 -11.74 15.27
C SER A 234 -29.63 -12.04 16.39
N GLY A 235 -29.46 -11.39 17.56
CA GLY A 235 -30.32 -11.53 18.73
C GLY A 235 -31.50 -10.54 18.80
N ILE A 236 -31.80 -9.78 17.74
CA ILE A 236 -32.77 -8.69 17.75
C ILE A 236 -34.17 -9.13 18.21
N ARG A 237 -34.61 -10.33 17.81
CA ARG A 237 -35.90 -10.88 18.20
C ARG A 237 -36.00 -11.12 19.72
N VAL A 238 -34.90 -11.58 20.33
CA VAL A 238 -34.81 -11.80 21.77
C VAL A 238 -34.81 -10.45 22.52
N THR A 239 -33.99 -9.51 22.04
CA THR A 239 -33.91 -8.16 22.60
C THR A 239 -35.29 -7.45 22.59
N GLN A 240 -36.03 -7.56 21.50
CA GLN A 240 -37.37 -7.00 21.35
C GLN A 240 -38.38 -7.75 22.20
N GLY A 241 -38.32 -9.09 22.24
CA GLY A 241 -39.26 -9.90 23.04
C GLY A 241 -39.18 -9.64 24.56
N TYR A 242 -37.98 -9.28 25.05
CA TYR A 242 -37.76 -8.94 26.46
C TYR A 242 -37.70 -7.44 26.72
N SER A 243 -38.01 -6.57 25.74
CA SER A 243 -38.01 -5.10 25.87
C SER A 243 -36.68 -4.54 26.43
N ARG A 244 -35.53 -5.09 25.96
CA ARG A 244 -34.18 -4.74 26.45
C ARG A 244 -33.40 -3.84 25.51
N GLN A 245 -34.06 -3.12 24.58
CA GLN A 245 -33.44 -2.28 23.56
C GLN A 245 -32.53 -1.19 24.16
N ASP A 246 -33.04 -0.49 25.19
CA ASP A 246 -32.33 0.62 25.86
C ASP A 246 -31.05 0.14 26.55
N ARG A 247 -31.09 -1.03 27.17
CA ARG A 247 -29.92 -1.63 27.81
C ARG A 247 -28.86 -2.01 26.77
N ASN A 248 -29.28 -2.58 25.66
CA ASN A 248 -28.36 -2.97 24.57
C ASN A 248 -27.74 -1.73 23.93
N ALA A 249 -28.50 -0.67 23.70
CA ALA A 249 -28.04 0.61 23.21
C ALA A 249 -27.05 1.29 24.17
N SER A 250 -27.27 1.22 25.47
CA SER A 250 -26.35 1.80 26.46
C SER A 250 -24.99 1.06 26.50
N LEU A 251 -25.02 -0.27 26.46
CA LEU A 251 -23.79 -1.09 26.38
C LEU A 251 -22.97 -0.78 25.10
N PHE A 252 -23.68 -0.66 24.00
CA PHE A 252 -23.04 -0.32 22.73
C PHE A 252 -22.41 1.08 22.73
N ARG A 253 -23.11 2.09 23.31
CA ARG A 253 -22.54 3.44 23.48
C ARG A 253 -21.29 3.43 24.33
N HIS A 254 -21.26 2.64 25.40
CA HIS A 254 -20.06 2.52 26.25
C HIS A 254 -18.88 1.97 25.46
N GLN A 255 -19.05 0.92 24.66
CA GLN A 255 -18.02 0.34 23.82
C GLN A 255 -17.51 1.31 22.73
N ILE A 256 -18.41 2.12 22.13
CA ILE A 256 -17.99 3.14 21.16
C ILE A 256 -17.17 4.24 21.84
N ASN A 257 -17.57 4.68 23.04
CA ASN A 257 -16.83 5.69 23.78
C ASN A 257 -15.45 5.18 24.21
N ASP A 258 -15.34 3.92 24.62
CA ASP A 258 -14.04 3.28 24.94
C ASP A 258 -13.15 3.19 23.70
N HIS A 259 -13.72 2.85 22.54
CA HIS A 259 -12.97 2.88 21.26
C HIS A 259 -12.53 4.29 20.89
N GLY A 260 -13.40 5.30 21.07
CA GLY A 260 -13.06 6.70 20.80
C GLY A 260 -11.99 7.28 21.71
N ALA A 261 -11.87 6.77 22.93
CA ALA A 261 -10.82 7.17 23.87
C ALA A 261 -9.43 6.56 23.56
N LEU A 262 -9.37 5.51 22.73
CA LEU A 262 -8.14 4.84 22.30
C LEU A 262 -7.55 5.44 21.02
N ASN A 263 -8.29 6.26 20.27
CA ASN A 263 -7.87 6.96 19.05
C ASN A 263 -7.59 8.43 19.30
#